data_f2d05aab69193996336cf9143be4ead0
#
_entry.id   f2d05aab69193996336cf9143be4ead0
#
_cell.length_a   1.000
_cell.length_b   1.000
_cell.length_c   1.000
_cell.angle_alpha   90.00
_cell.angle_beta   90.00
_cell.angle_gamma   90.00
#
_symmetry.space_group_name_H-M   'P 1'
#
loop_
_entity.id
_entity.type
_entity.pdbx_description
1 polymer ?
#
loop_
_entity_poly.entity_id
_entity_poly.type
_entity_poly.pdbx_seq_one_letter_code
_entity_poly.pdbx_strand_id
1 'polypeptide(L)'
;MTIATIICPAHGESGFVYVCSHLIGNPAQKWHCGYPEKDAAWRDAWCAVCNEVYEREGGWNAMNEGEVEIDVICGHCYEGAMAQSITCLDDARQAEWTHYLETLRKAEWAQPGAMTDVFGLRNYPVWDCYQRSAQLVFIHGDHLQIVADVEFVGTHSTDSNTWTWSWANFDLLEPVRSRIAAFRDFGEQRAYPRLTVPTWRADHQDAKDMTVVAADVLRGIGCFAIKTDGGYHHMVVMSVKRRE
;
A
#
# COMPACT_ATOMS: atom_id res chain seq x y z
N MET A 1 -3.36 -24.10 14.59
CA MET A 1 -2.09 -23.60 15.18
C MET A 1 -2.47 -22.61 16.27
N THR A 2 -1.83 -22.69 17.44
CA THR A 2 -2.08 -21.73 18.51
C THR A 2 -1.28 -20.48 18.18
N ILE A 3 -1.96 -19.35 17.92
CA ILE A 3 -1.29 -18.07 17.71
C ILE A 3 -0.64 -17.69 19.04
N ALA A 4 0.64 -17.40 19.03
CA ALA A 4 1.34 -16.95 20.23
C ALA A 4 0.76 -15.61 20.69
N THR A 5 0.50 -15.48 22.00
CA THR A 5 -0.12 -14.27 22.59
C THR A 5 0.75 -13.70 23.69
N ILE A 6 0.56 -12.41 23.99
CA ILE A 6 1.11 -11.72 25.16
C ILE A 6 -0.02 -11.11 25.98
N ILE A 7 0.26 -10.84 27.25
CA ILE A 7 -0.67 -10.10 28.12
C ILE A 7 -0.24 -8.63 28.14
N CYS A 8 -1.00 -7.80 27.45
CA CYS A 8 -0.79 -6.37 27.43
C CYS A 8 -1.48 -5.71 28.64
N PRO A 9 -0.81 -4.84 29.41
CA PRO A 9 -1.43 -4.15 30.56
C PRO A 9 -2.66 -3.31 30.19
N ALA A 10 -2.69 -2.77 28.96
CA ALA A 10 -3.78 -1.91 28.51
C ALA A 10 -4.90 -2.68 27.76
N HIS A 11 -4.59 -3.80 27.11
CA HIS A 11 -5.50 -4.47 26.17
C HIS A 11 -5.79 -5.95 26.50
N GLY A 12 -5.18 -6.48 27.58
CA GLY A 12 -5.33 -7.89 27.95
C GLY A 12 -4.57 -8.84 27.03
N GLU A 13 -5.08 -10.06 26.87
CA GLU A 13 -4.48 -11.08 26.00
C GLU A 13 -4.68 -10.69 24.54
N SER A 14 -3.59 -10.65 23.77
CA SER A 14 -3.56 -10.27 22.35
C SER A 14 -2.40 -10.93 21.63
N GLY A 15 -2.53 -11.10 20.31
CA GLY A 15 -1.39 -11.41 19.46
C GLY A 15 -0.32 -10.31 19.58
N PHE A 16 0.92 -10.65 19.24
CA PHE A 16 2.04 -9.73 19.37
C PHE A 16 2.78 -9.51 18.05
N VAL A 17 3.62 -8.49 18.05
CA VAL A 17 4.47 -8.12 16.92
C VAL A 17 5.78 -7.53 17.45
N TYR A 18 6.86 -7.74 16.73
CA TYR A 18 8.17 -7.17 17.03
C TYR A 18 8.30 -5.78 16.40
N VAL A 19 8.79 -4.83 17.18
CA VAL A 19 9.07 -3.48 16.70
C VAL A 19 10.39 -2.97 17.30
N CYS A 20 11.10 -2.09 16.57
CA CYS A 20 12.25 -1.45 17.20
C CYS A 20 11.80 -0.45 18.28
N SER A 21 12.54 -0.36 19.39
CA SER A 21 12.23 0.53 20.51
C SER A 21 12.10 2.00 20.11
N HIS A 22 12.77 2.41 19.03
CA HIS A 22 12.66 3.78 18.47
C HIS A 22 11.24 4.12 18.02
N LEU A 23 10.49 3.17 17.47
CA LEU A 23 9.09 3.39 17.08
C LEU A 23 8.16 3.56 18.28
N ILE A 24 8.45 2.87 19.39
CA ILE A 24 7.68 3.01 20.62
C ILE A 24 7.91 4.39 21.23
N GLY A 25 9.17 4.85 21.27
CA GLY A 25 9.53 6.16 21.79
C GLY A 25 9.07 7.34 20.91
N ASN A 26 8.96 7.11 19.61
CA ASN A 26 8.50 8.13 18.66
C ASN A 26 7.72 7.48 17.50
N PRO A 27 6.45 7.13 17.68
CA PRO A 27 5.66 6.46 16.68
C PRO A 27 5.34 7.33 15.44
N ALA A 28 5.48 8.65 15.53
CA ALA A 28 5.22 9.58 14.42
C ALA A 28 6.32 9.58 13.34
N GLN A 29 7.37 8.78 13.49
CA GLN A 29 8.41 8.65 12.46
C GLN A 29 8.04 7.61 11.38
N LYS A 30 8.83 7.57 10.32
CA LYS A 30 8.68 6.63 9.21
C LYS A 30 8.83 5.18 9.69
N TRP A 31 7.87 4.34 9.26
CA TRP A 31 7.83 2.91 9.53
C TRP A 31 8.25 2.11 8.30
N HIS A 32 9.10 1.13 8.51
CA HIS A 32 9.43 0.07 7.58
C HIS A 32 8.87 -1.24 8.15
N CYS A 33 8.36 -2.10 7.29
CA CYS A 33 7.75 -3.37 7.70
C CYS A 33 8.47 -4.55 7.07
N GLY A 34 8.53 -5.65 7.82
CA GLY A 34 9.03 -6.94 7.36
C GLY A 34 8.13 -7.61 6.32
N TYR A 35 8.57 -8.78 5.86
CA TYR A 35 7.76 -9.64 5.00
C TYR A 35 6.52 -10.11 5.73
N PRO A 36 5.37 -10.26 5.03
CA PRO A 36 4.20 -10.87 5.63
C PRO A 36 4.48 -12.36 5.88
N GLU A 37 4.38 -12.79 7.11
CA GLU A 37 4.22 -14.22 7.40
C GLU A 37 2.77 -14.61 7.11
N LYS A 38 2.58 -15.82 6.57
CA LYS A 38 1.31 -16.27 6.01
C LYS A 38 0.12 -16.16 6.97
N ASP A 39 0.38 -16.28 8.27
CA ASP A 39 -0.65 -16.29 9.32
C ASP A 39 -0.47 -15.14 10.33
N ALA A 40 0.44 -14.18 10.09
CA ALA A 40 0.64 -13.04 10.98
C ALA A 40 -0.35 -11.92 10.68
N ALA A 41 -1.12 -11.50 11.70
CA ALA A 41 -2.05 -10.38 11.58
C ALA A 41 -1.32 -9.03 11.44
N TRP A 42 -0.12 -8.94 11.95
CA TRP A 42 0.75 -7.76 11.92
C TRP A 42 2.14 -8.14 11.43
N ARG A 43 2.84 -7.17 10.84
CA ARG A 43 4.21 -7.33 10.35
C ARG A 43 5.16 -6.67 11.34
N ASP A 44 6.30 -7.30 11.56
CA ASP A 44 7.38 -6.67 12.30
C ASP A 44 7.74 -5.32 11.67
N ALA A 45 8.05 -4.32 12.49
CA ALA A 45 8.28 -2.98 12.02
C ALA A 45 9.49 -2.31 12.70
N TRP A 46 10.15 -1.44 11.94
CA TRP A 46 11.31 -0.69 12.40
C TRP A 46 11.37 0.70 11.77
N CYS A 47 12.10 1.60 12.40
CA CYS A 47 12.28 2.97 11.95
C CYS A 47 13.29 3.09 10.80
N ALA A 48 13.42 4.28 10.24
CA ALA A 48 14.35 4.55 9.15
C ALA A 48 15.82 4.26 9.51
N VAL A 49 16.24 4.57 10.74
CA VAL A 49 17.62 4.29 11.19
C VAL A 49 17.89 2.78 11.25
N CYS A 50 16.96 2.01 11.79
CA CYS A 50 17.08 0.54 11.78
C CYS A 50 16.99 -0.04 10.37
N ASN A 51 16.29 0.63 9.46
CA ASN A 51 16.22 0.22 8.06
C ASN A 51 17.57 0.36 7.33
N GLU A 52 18.40 1.32 7.71
CA GLU A 52 19.77 1.42 7.17
C GLU A 52 20.60 0.17 7.54
N VAL A 53 20.42 -0.37 8.74
CA VAL A 53 21.05 -1.63 9.18
C VAL A 53 20.53 -2.80 8.34
N TYR A 54 19.21 -2.88 8.16
CA TYR A 54 18.54 -3.90 7.35
C TYR A 54 19.04 -3.89 5.90
N GLU A 55 19.11 -2.72 5.26
CA GLU A 55 19.52 -2.58 3.86
C GLU A 55 21.01 -2.88 3.66
N ARG A 56 21.85 -2.45 4.60
CA ARG A 56 23.30 -2.71 4.56
C ARG A 56 23.64 -4.20 4.47
N GLU A 57 22.88 -5.03 5.20
CA GLU A 57 23.12 -6.47 5.32
C GLU A 57 22.19 -7.31 4.40
N GLY A 58 21.30 -6.64 3.66
CA GLY A 58 20.35 -7.30 2.76
C GLY A 58 19.22 -8.05 3.50
N GLY A 59 18.97 -7.74 4.78
CA GLY A 59 17.94 -8.36 5.61
C GLY A 59 18.34 -8.45 7.09
N TRP A 60 17.39 -8.87 7.93
CA TRP A 60 17.67 -9.22 9.33
C TRP A 60 18.38 -10.58 9.40
N ASN A 61 19.42 -10.66 10.21
CA ASN A 61 20.18 -11.88 10.47
C ASN A 61 20.81 -11.83 11.86
N ALA A 62 21.35 -12.96 12.34
CA ALA A 62 21.92 -13.09 13.68
C ALA A 62 23.09 -12.12 13.98
N MET A 63 23.69 -11.50 12.97
CA MET A 63 24.79 -10.54 13.16
C MET A 63 24.28 -9.13 13.40
N ASN A 64 23.21 -8.72 12.72
CA ASN A 64 22.70 -7.33 12.76
C ASN A 64 21.45 -7.16 13.66
N GLU A 65 20.74 -8.21 14.01
CA GLU A 65 19.63 -8.15 14.97
C GLU A 65 20.09 -7.60 16.35
N GLY A 66 21.32 -7.90 16.74
CA GLY A 66 21.92 -7.37 17.99
C GLY A 66 22.28 -5.88 17.95
N GLU A 67 22.26 -5.23 16.79
CA GLU A 67 22.50 -3.78 16.64
C GLU A 67 21.23 -2.95 16.88
N VAL A 68 20.07 -3.60 16.96
CA VAL A 68 18.77 -2.95 17.08
C VAL A 68 18.08 -3.43 18.35
N GLU A 69 17.65 -2.48 19.18
CA GLU A 69 16.82 -2.81 20.34
C GLU A 69 15.39 -3.09 19.88
N ILE A 70 14.90 -4.29 20.16
CA ILE A 70 13.60 -4.78 19.71
C ILE A 70 12.68 -4.99 20.91
N ASP A 71 11.47 -4.47 20.80
CA ASP A 71 10.40 -4.66 21.76
C ASP A 71 9.29 -5.55 21.17
N VAL A 72 8.57 -6.20 22.08
CA VAL A 72 7.37 -6.98 21.75
C VAL A 72 6.16 -6.23 22.26
N ILE A 73 5.27 -5.83 21.35
CA ILE A 73 4.04 -5.13 21.71
C ILE A 73 2.80 -5.87 21.22
N CYS A 74 1.66 -5.65 21.86
CA CYS A 74 0.40 -6.23 21.41
C CYS A 74 -0.10 -5.56 20.11
N GLY A 75 -0.88 -6.26 19.33
CA GLY A 75 -1.42 -5.76 18.07
C GLY A 75 -2.19 -4.45 18.20
N HIS A 76 -2.92 -4.23 19.30
CA HIS A 76 -3.64 -2.97 19.51
C HIS A 76 -2.69 -1.78 19.77
N CYS A 77 -1.61 -2.00 20.54
CA CYS A 77 -0.58 -0.97 20.73
C CYS A 77 0.12 -0.65 19.40
N TYR A 78 0.41 -1.69 18.60
CA TYR A 78 0.98 -1.55 17.27
C TYR A 78 0.10 -0.70 16.35
N GLU A 79 -1.20 -1.03 16.26
CA GLU A 79 -2.16 -0.28 15.43
C GLU A 79 -2.28 1.18 15.88
N GLY A 80 -2.31 1.42 17.19
CA GLY A 80 -2.35 2.78 17.74
C GLY A 80 -1.11 3.59 17.41
N ALA A 81 0.08 3.00 17.53
CA ALA A 81 1.34 3.64 17.18
C ALA A 81 1.46 3.87 15.66
N MET A 82 1.09 2.89 14.85
CA MET A 82 1.07 3.03 13.39
C MET A 82 0.10 4.13 12.95
N ALA A 83 -1.07 4.25 13.57
CA ALA A 83 -2.01 5.33 13.26
C ALA A 83 -1.40 6.72 13.48
N GLN A 84 -0.52 6.88 14.48
CA GLN A 84 0.21 8.13 14.68
C GLN A 84 1.24 8.41 13.58
N SER A 85 1.88 7.37 13.03
CA SER A 85 2.87 7.51 11.96
C SER A 85 2.29 8.00 10.64
N ILE A 86 1.01 7.76 10.39
CA ILE A 86 0.31 8.20 9.16
C ILE A 86 -0.42 9.53 9.31
N THR A 87 -0.39 10.12 10.51
CA THR A 87 -0.99 11.43 10.76
C THR A 87 -0.01 12.53 10.39
N CYS A 88 -0.47 13.57 9.70
CA CYS A 88 0.36 14.76 9.46
C CYS A 88 0.74 15.43 10.78
N LEU A 89 1.99 15.88 10.89
CA LEU A 89 2.56 16.40 12.13
C LEU A 89 2.02 17.79 12.52
N ASP A 90 1.37 18.51 11.59
CA ASP A 90 0.79 19.83 11.82
C ASP A 90 -0.55 20.01 11.10
N ASP A 91 -1.37 20.90 11.65
CA ASP A 91 -2.72 21.18 11.15
C ASP A 91 -2.71 21.74 9.73
N ALA A 92 -1.70 22.52 9.35
CA ALA A 92 -1.59 23.11 8.02
C ALA A 92 -1.37 22.02 6.96
N ARG A 93 -0.49 21.07 7.22
CA ARG A 93 -0.27 19.91 6.34
C ARG A 93 -1.48 19.00 6.27
N GLN A 94 -2.16 18.80 7.39
CA GLN A 94 -3.39 18.02 7.40
C GLN A 94 -4.50 18.71 6.56
N ALA A 95 -4.63 20.02 6.65
CA ALA A 95 -5.58 20.78 5.84
C ALA A 95 -5.22 20.73 4.34
N GLU A 96 -3.94 20.90 3.99
CA GLU A 96 -3.44 20.77 2.62
C GLU A 96 -3.75 19.37 2.05
N TRP A 97 -3.45 18.32 2.79
CA TRP A 97 -3.75 16.94 2.41
C TRP A 97 -5.23 16.70 2.18
N THR A 98 -6.07 17.16 3.10
CA THR A 98 -7.53 17.03 3.00
C THR A 98 -8.06 17.73 1.76
N HIS A 99 -7.63 18.96 1.52
CA HIS A 99 -8.03 19.75 0.34
C HIS A 99 -7.57 19.08 -0.97
N TYR A 100 -6.35 18.55 -0.99
CA TYR A 100 -5.81 17.83 -2.14
C TYR A 100 -6.68 16.60 -2.47
N LEU A 101 -6.98 15.77 -1.48
CA LEU A 101 -7.87 14.59 -1.67
C LEU A 101 -9.26 15.00 -2.15
N GLU A 102 -9.87 16.01 -1.55
CA GLU A 102 -11.20 16.50 -1.97
C GLU A 102 -11.22 16.99 -3.41
N THR A 103 -10.14 17.62 -3.86
CA THR A 103 -9.99 18.08 -5.23
C THR A 103 -9.89 16.91 -6.19
N LEU A 104 -9.07 15.90 -5.87
CA LEU A 104 -8.90 14.71 -6.70
C LEU A 104 -10.17 13.88 -6.79
N ARG A 105 -10.89 13.69 -5.68
CA ARG A 105 -12.15 12.93 -5.65
C ARG A 105 -13.24 13.52 -6.58
N LYS A 106 -13.18 14.79 -6.92
CA LYS A 106 -14.12 15.44 -7.84
C LYS A 106 -13.75 15.26 -9.31
N ALA A 107 -12.56 14.81 -9.62
CA ALA A 107 -12.12 14.61 -10.99
C ALA A 107 -12.94 13.49 -11.68
N GLU A 108 -13.34 13.72 -12.93
CA GLU A 108 -14.18 12.80 -13.68
C GLU A 108 -13.53 11.41 -13.82
N TRP A 109 -12.24 11.37 -14.10
CA TRP A 109 -11.46 10.13 -14.22
C TRP A 109 -11.31 9.35 -12.90
N ALA A 110 -11.51 10.01 -11.76
CA ALA A 110 -11.44 9.40 -10.44
C ALA A 110 -12.76 8.74 -10.02
N GLN A 111 -13.85 8.99 -10.74
CA GLN A 111 -15.16 8.45 -10.38
C GLN A 111 -15.20 6.93 -10.54
N PRO A 112 -15.90 6.22 -9.64
CA PRO A 112 -16.08 4.78 -9.76
C PRO A 112 -16.68 4.39 -11.11
N GLY A 113 -16.01 3.48 -11.82
CA GLY A 113 -16.49 3.01 -13.12
C GLY A 113 -16.13 3.90 -14.32
N ALA A 114 -15.52 5.09 -14.12
CA ALA A 114 -15.15 5.98 -15.22
C ALA A 114 -14.45 5.27 -16.38
N MET A 115 -13.43 4.46 -16.07
CA MET A 115 -12.72 3.67 -17.08
C MET A 115 -13.61 2.64 -17.76
N THR A 116 -14.48 1.97 -17.01
CA THR A 116 -15.43 0.99 -17.52
C THR A 116 -16.40 1.63 -18.51
N ASP A 117 -16.87 2.81 -18.22
CA ASP A 117 -17.86 3.52 -19.05
C ASP A 117 -17.19 4.14 -20.30
N VAL A 118 -16.05 4.83 -20.13
CA VAL A 118 -15.32 5.46 -21.25
C VAL A 118 -14.85 4.45 -22.30
N PHE A 119 -14.38 3.28 -21.88
CA PHE A 119 -13.87 2.26 -22.79
C PHE A 119 -14.86 1.13 -23.09
N GLY A 120 -16.07 1.19 -22.50
CA GLY A 120 -17.10 0.18 -22.70
C GLY A 120 -16.72 -1.21 -22.22
N LEU A 121 -15.93 -1.30 -21.13
CA LEU A 121 -15.36 -2.57 -20.65
C LEU A 121 -16.41 -3.61 -20.26
N ARG A 122 -17.64 -3.20 -19.99
CA ARG A 122 -18.77 -4.12 -19.72
C ARG A 122 -19.09 -5.04 -20.92
N ASN A 123 -18.69 -4.64 -22.13
CA ASN A 123 -18.87 -5.44 -23.34
C ASN A 123 -17.76 -6.50 -23.51
N TYR A 124 -16.78 -6.54 -22.61
CA TYR A 124 -15.65 -7.45 -22.63
C TYR A 124 -15.74 -8.41 -21.44
N PRO A 125 -16.42 -9.55 -21.57
CA PRO A 125 -16.74 -10.44 -20.47
C PRO A 125 -15.53 -11.18 -19.89
N VAL A 126 -14.46 -11.26 -20.67
CA VAL A 126 -13.22 -11.94 -20.26
C VAL A 126 -12.11 -10.90 -20.14
N TRP A 127 -11.36 -10.99 -19.08
CA TRP A 127 -10.17 -10.16 -18.90
C TRP A 127 -9.06 -10.95 -18.20
N ASP A 128 -7.82 -10.54 -18.40
CA ASP A 128 -6.64 -11.10 -17.78
C ASP A 128 -5.65 -10.00 -17.35
N CYS A 129 -4.82 -10.31 -16.36
CA CYS A 129 -3.85 -9.39 -15.80
C CYS A 129 -2.44 -9.97 -15.95
N TYR A 130 -1.62 -9.31 -16.75
CA TYR A 130 -0.26 -9.70 -17.02
C TYR A 130 0.71 -8.83 -16.19
N GLN A 131 1.07 -9.30 -14.99
CA GLN A 131 1.92 -8.56 -14.07
C GLN A 131 3.29 -8.18 -14.70
N ARG A 132 3.92 -9.10 -15.45
CA ARG A 132 5.23 -8.86 -16.08
C ARG A 132 5.24 -7.68 -17.06
N SER A 133 4.22 -7.57 -17.89
CA SER A 133 4.07 -6.49 -18.87
C SER A 133 3.32 -5.29 -18.30
N ALA A 134 2.83 -5.38 -17.06
CA ALA A 134 1.96 -4.41 -16.42
C ALA A 134 0.76 -4.05 -17.31
N GLN A 135 0.02 -5.06 -17.75
CA GLN A 135 -1.10 -4.91 -18.67
C GLN A 135 -2.36 -5.61 -18.17
N LEU A 136 -3.49 -4.94 -18.38
CA LEU A 136 -4.82 -5.53 -18.35
C LEU A 136 -5.30 -5.74 -19.78
N VAL A 137 -5.77 -6.93 -20.08
CA VAL A 137 -6.30 -7.28 -21.40
C VAL A 137 -7.76 -7.68 -21.25
N PHE A 138 -8.65 -6.94 -21.90
CA PHE A 138 -10.09 -7.23 -21.95
C PHE A 138 -10.41 -7.80 -23.31
N ILE A 139 -11.15 -8.90 -23.35
CA ILE A 139 -11.38 -9.70 -24.56
C ILE A 139 -12.87 -9.79 -24.86
N HIS A 140 -13.23 -9.54 -26.11
CA HIS A 140 -14.57 -9.77 -26.66
C HIS A 140 -14.49 -10.61 -27.94
N GLY A 141 -15.03 -11.83 -27.90
CA GLY A 141 -14.89 -12.79 -28.99
C GLY A 141 -13.44 -13.19 -29.23
N ASP A 142 -13.13 -13.61 -30.46
CA ASP A 142 -11.82 -14.19 -30.77
C ASP A 142 -10.75 -13.15 -31.16
N HIS A 143 -11.12 -11.92 -31.44
CA HIS A 143 -10.20 -10.96 -32.06
C HIS A 143 -10.20 -9.56 -31.44
N LEU A 144 -11.28 -9.12 -30.83
CA LEU A 144 -11.35 -7.75 -30.32
C LEU A 144 -10.81 -7.65 -28.90
N GLN A 145 -9.76 -6.85 -28.71
CA GLN A 145 -9.13 -6.66 -27.41
C GLN A 145 -9.00 -5.18 -27.05
N ILE A 146 -9.18 -4.88 -25.77
CA ILE A 146 -8.72 -3.63 -25.16
C ILE A 146 -7.53 -3.98 -24.29
N VAL A 147 -6.41 -3.33 -24.52
CA VAL A 147 -5.19 -3.47 -23.74
C VAL A 147 -4.93 -2.17 -23.01
N ALA A 148 -4.92 -2.22 -21.69
CA ALA A 148 -4.55 -1.11 -20.84
C ALA A 148 -3.15 -1.35 -20.25
N ASP A 149 -2.24 -0.40 -20.46
CA ASP A 149 -0.97 -0.36 -19.74
C ASP A 149 -1.24 0.22 -18.35
N VAL A 150 -0.78 -0.44 -17.28
CA VAL A 150 -1.11 -0.08 -15.90
C VAL A 150 0.14 0.03 -15.02
N GLU A 151 0.02 0.78 -13.92
CA GLU A 151 0.95 0.73 -12.80
C GLU A 151 0.24 0.16 -11.57
N PHE A 152 0.83 -0.84 -10.93
CA PHE A 152 0.30 -1.45 -9.70
C PHE A 152 0.63 -0.56 -8.51
N VAL A 153 -0.37 0.06 -7.93
CA VAL A 153 -0.22 1.07 -6.86
C VAL A 153 -0.10 0.42 -5.49
N GLY A 154 -0.99 -0.49 -5.19
CA GLY A 154 -1.02 -1.16 -3.89
C GLY A 154 -2.08 -2.24 -3.79
N THR A 155 -2.11 -2.89 -2.65
CA THR A 155 -3.07 -3.93 -2.31
C THR A 155 -3.85 -3.52 -1.07
N HIS A 156 -5.17 -3.59 -1.13
CA HIS A 156 -6.05 -3.47 0.02
C HIS A 156 -6.52 -4.87 0.43
N SER A 157 -6.11 -5.32 1.61
CA SER A 157 -6.63 -6.55 2.22
C SER A 157 -7.95 -6.23 2.93
N THR A 158 -9.01 -6.97 2.58
CA THR A 158 -10.30 -6.87 3.27
C THR A 158 -10.31 -7.66 4.58
N ASP A 159 -9.47 -8.66 4.71
CA ASP A 159 -9.40 -9.52 5.89
C ASP A 159 -8.75 -8.81 7.08
N SER A 160 -7.70 -8.04 6.81
CA SER A 160 -6.97 -7.28 7.83
C SER A 160 -7.29 -5.78 7.84
N ASN A 161 -8.09 -5.28 6.87
CA ASN A 161 -8.31 -3.86 6.63
C ASN A 161 -6.99 -3.08 6.55
N THR A 162 -6.07 -3.55 5.70
CA THR A 162 -4.75 -2.93 5.51
C THR A 162 -4.51 -2.56 4.08
N TRP A 163 -3.87 -1.41 3.87
CA TRP A 163 -3.25 -1.01 2.62
C TRP A 163 -1.77 -1.38 2.65
N THR A 164 -1.26 -1.94 1.56
CA THR A 164 0.16 -2.15 1.34
C THR A 164 0.55 -1.56 -0.01
N TRP A 165 1.50 -0.63 -0.02
CA TRP A 165 2.05 -0.06 -1.23
C TRP A 165 2.80 -1.11 -2.06
N SER A 166 2.69 -1.03 -3.39
CA SER A 166 3.40 -1.95 -4.29
C SER A 166 4.91 -1.89 -4.14
N TRP A 167 5.49 -0.73 -3.83
CA TRP A 167 6.93 -0.60 -3.57
C TRP A 167 7.39 -1.36 -2.32
N ALA A 168 6.49 -1.63 -1.39
CA ALA A 168 6.73 -2.38 -0.16
C ALA A 168 6.16 -3.81 -0.19
N ASN A 169 5.53 -4.21 -1.28
CA ASN A 169 4.96 -5.55 -1.41
C ASN A 169 5.95 -6.47 -2.13
N PHE A 170 6.65 -7.29 -1.37
CA PHE A 170 7.69 -8.20 -1.89
C PHE A 170 7.13 -9.41 -2.64
N ASP A 171 5.83 -9.66 -2.60
CA ASP A 171 5.19 -10.68 -3.43
C ASP A 171 5.05 -10.22 -4.89
N LEU A 172 5.23 -8.91 -5.15
CA LEU A 172 5.24 -8.35 -6.49
C LEU A 172 6.64 -8.42 -7.11
N LEU A 173 6.69 -8.52 -8.44
CA LEU A 173 7.93 -8.48 -9.19
C LEU A 173 8.68 -7.16 -8.97
N GLU A 174 10.00 -7.22 -8.86
CA GLU A 174 10.84 -6.05 -8.61
C GLU A 174 10.57 -4.90 -9.61
N PRO A 175 10.47 -5.10 -10.93
CA PRO A 175 10.15 -4.02 -11.87
C PRO A 175 8.81 -3.34 -11.62
N VAL A 176 7.84 -4.05 -11.05
CA VAL A 176 6.54 -3.48 -10.65
C VAL A 176 6.71 -2.58 -9.43
N ARG A 177 7.49 -3.03 -8.44
CA ARG A 177 7.75 -2.28 -7.22
C ARG A 177 8.52 -0.99 -7.48
N SER A 178 9.59 -1.05 -8.27
CA SER A 178 10.45 0.10 -8.54
C SER A 178 9.75 1.24 -9.28
N ARG A 179 8.77 0.95 -10.12
CA ARG A 179 7.97 1.99 -10.81
C ARG A 179 7.20 2.89 -9.84
N ILE A 180 6.76 2.34 -8.72
CA ILE A 180 5.99 3.05 -7.70
C ILE A 180 6.88 3.65 -6.60
N ALA A 181 8.18 3.37 -6.59
CA ALA A 181 9.09 3.91 -5.58
C ALA A 181 9.15 5.45 -5.58
N ALA A 182 9.07 6.09 -6.74
CA ALA A 182 9.01 7.55 -6.87
C ALA A 182 7.83 8.18 -6.12
N PHE A 183 6.81 7.40 -5.83
CA PHE A 183 5.64 7.82 -5.07
C PHE A 183 5.96 8.06 -3.59
N ARG A 184 6.81 7.23 -3.03
CA ARG A 184 7.37 7.42 -1.70
C ARG A 184 8.15 8.74 -1.64
N ASP A 185 8.97 9.01 -2.64
CA ASP A 185 9.79 10.23 -2.71
C ASP A 185 8.90 11.49 -2.79
N PHE A 186 7.80 11.43 -3.54
CA PHE A 186 6.80 12.50 -3.55
C PHE A 186 6.17 12.72 -2.17
N GLY A 187 5.82 11.64 -1.48
CA GLY A 187 5.29 11.70 -0.11
C GLY A 187 6.28 12.30 0.88
N GLU A 188 7.56 11.96 0.76
CA GLU A 188 8.63 12.52 1.59
C GLU A 188 8.78 14.03 1.37
N GLN A 189 8.84 14.47 0.12
CA GLN A 189 8.97 15.89 -0.23
C GLN A 189 7.79 16.74 0.26
N ARG A 190 6.60 16.16 0.30
CA ARG A 190 5.37 16.84 0.72
C ARG A 190 5.03 16.63 2.19
N ALA A 191 5.79 15.82 2.91
CA ALA A 191 5.49 15.37 4.27
C ALA A 191 4.08 14.76 4.38
N TYR A 192 3.73 13.87 3.44
CA TYR A 192 2.48 13.10 3.44
C TYR A 192 2.75 11.67 3.94
N PRO A 193 2.58 11.39 5.24
CA PRO A 193 2.99 10.12 5.85
C PRO A 193 2.32 8.89 5.21
N ARG A 194 1.07 8.99 4.78
CA ARG A 194 0.36 7.87 4.13
C ARG A 194 1.04 7.35 2.86
N LEU A 195 1.86 8.17 2.21
CA LEU A 195 2.59 7.79 1.00
C LEU A 195 3.96 7.17 1.33
N THR A 196 4.47 7.38 2.54
CA THR A 196 5.81 6.95 2.96
C THR A 196 5.81 5.74 3.88
N VAL A 197 4.67 5.43 4.51
CA VAL A 197 4.50 4.25 5.36
C VAL A 197 4.15 3.03 4.49
N PRO A 198 4.93 1.94 4.57
CA PRO A 198 4.79 0.77 3.69
C PRO A 198 3.42 0.10 3.74
N THR A 199 2.93 -0.11 4.95
CA THR A 199 1.64 -0.77 5.23
C THR A 199 0.96 -0.07 6.39
N TRP A 200 -0.33 0.15 6.31
CA TRP A 200 -1.11 0.80 7.35
C TRP A 200 -2.58 0.38 7.30
N ARG A 201 -3.29 0.57 8.41
CA ARG A 201 -4.71 0.24 8.49
C ARG A 201 -5.52 1.20 7.64
N ALA A 202 -6.28 0.64 6.69
CA ALA A 202 -7.00 1.40 5.68
C ALA A 202 -8.34 0.74 5.40
N ASP A 203 -9.36 1.54 5.24
CA ASP A 203 -10.63 1.07 4.70
C ASP A 203 -10.65 1.13 3.15
N HIS A 204 -11.77 0.76 2.57
CA HIS A 204 -11.95 0.75 1.12
C HIS A 204 -11.88 2.17 0.51
N GLN A 205 -12.29 3.20 1.26
CA GLN A 205 -12.20 4.59 0.79
C GLN A 205 -10.76 5.08 0.81
N ASP A 206 -10.02 4.78 1.85
CA ASP A 206 -8.60 5.07 1.94
C ASP A 206 -7.82 4.46 0.76
N ALA A 207 -8.11 3.19 0.42
CA ALA A 207 -7.48 2.52 -0.71
C ALA A 207 -7.79 3.20 -2.06
N LYS A 208 -9.03 3.64 -2.26
CA LYS A 208 -9.40 4.44 -3.43
C LYS A 208 -8.66 5.77 -3.47
N ASP A 209 -8.59 6.46 -2.35
CA ASP A 209 -7.89 7.74 -2.25
C ASP A 209 -6.41 7.60 -2.63
N MET A 210 -5.75 6.56 -2.14
CA MET A 210 -4.35 6.30 -2.51
C MET A 210 -4.20 6.02 -4.00
N THR A 211 -5.16 5.32 -4.60
CA THR A 211 -5.15 5.06 -6.04
C THR A 211 -5.34 6.34 -6.85
N VAL A 212 -6.24 7.21 -6.41
CA VAL A 212 -6.50 8.50 -7.06
C VAL A 212 -5.30 9.45 -6.94
N VAL A 213 -4.68 9.51 -5.77
CA VAL A 213 -3.43 10.26 -5.57
C VAL A 213 -2.33 9.73 -6.48
N ALA A 214 -2.21 8.40 -6.59
CA ALA A 214 -1.24 7.79 -7.50
C ALA A 214 -1.50 8.16 -8.96
N ALA A 215 -2.74 8.17 -9.40
CA ALA A 215 -3.09 8.55 -10.76
C ALA A 215 -2.75 10.01 -11.06
N ASP A 216 -2.95 10.92 -10.12
CA ASP A 216 -2.55 12.33 -10.29
C ASP A 216 -1.02 12.48 -10.41
N VAL A 217 -0.28 11.86 -9.50
CA VAL A 217 1.20 11.94 -9.48
C VAL A 217 1.81 11.32 -10.74
N LEU A 218 1.32 10.16 -11.16
CA LEU A 218 1.83 9.43 -12.33
C LEU A 218 1.28 9.96 -13.66
N ARG A 219 0.34 10.93 -13.64
CA ARG A 219 -0.35 11.40 -14.83
C ARG A 219 -1.12 10.30 -15.54
N GLY A 220 -1.74 9.42 -14.77
CA GLY A 220 -2.61 8.38 -15.28
C GLY A 220 -3.93 8.91 -15.83
N ILE A 221 -4.57 8.13 -16.68
CA ILE A 221 -5.85 8.48 -17.31
C ILE A 221 -7.06 7.90 -16.57
N GLY A 222 -6.82 7.12 -15.51
CA GLY A 222 -7.89 6.55 -14.68
C GLY A 222 -7.38 5.55 -13.66
N CYS A 223 -8.30 5.07 -12.84
CA CYS A 223 -8.07 4.11 -11.78
C CYS A 223 -8.81 2.81 -12.06
N PHE A 224 -8.21 1.69 -11.69
CA PHE A 224 -8.84 0.38 -11.79
C PHE A 224 -8.49 -0.46 -10.56
N ALA A 225 -9.40 -1.35 -10.15
CA ALA A 225 -9.14 -2.28 -9.06
C ALA A 225 -9.65 -3.68 -9.44
N ILE A 226 -8.83 -4.68 -9.18
CA ILE A 226 -9.14 -6.08 -9.39
C ILE A 226 -9.44 -6.71 -8.04
N LYS A 227 -10.58 -7.38 -7.94
CA LYS A 227 -10.92 -8.18 -6.76
C LYS A 227 -10.07 -9.46 -6.75
N THR A 228 -9.52 -9.77 -5.59
CA THR A 228 -8.80 -11.01 -5.29
C THR A 228 -9.50 -11.75 -4.15
N ASP A 229 -9.04 -12.94 -3.78
CA ASP A 229 -9.64 -13.72 -2.69
C ASP A 229 -9.59 -12.98 -1.33
N GLY A 230 -8.52 -12.22 -1.06
CA GLY A 230 -8.35 -11.50 0.22
C GLY A 230 -8.48 -9.98 0.14
N GLY A 231 -8.99 -9.42 -0.99
CA GLY A 231 -9.10 -7.96 -1.12
C GLY A 231 -9.09 -7.43 -2.54
N TYR A 232 -8.28 -6.40 -2.80
CA TYR A 232 -8.21 -5.72 -4.10
C TYR A 232 -6.78 -5.34 -4.44
N HIS A 233 -6.37 -5.58 -5.68
CA HIS A 233 -5.21 -4.93 -6.28
C HIS A 233 -5.64 -3.64 -6.97
N HIS A 234 -5.02 -2.55 -6.59
CA HIS A 234 -5.30 -1.22 -7.12
C HIS A 234 -4.26 -0.79 -8.14
N MET A 235 -4.71 -0.20 -9.23
CA MET A 235 -3.87 0.17 -10.37
C MET A 235 -4.25 1.53 -10.92
N VAL A 236 -3.25 2.21 -11.47
CA VAL A 236 -3.43 3.39 -12.32
C VAL A 236 -3.36 2.94 -13.77
N VAL A 237 -4.30 3.38 -14.58
CA VAL A 237 -4.29 3.15 -16.03
C VAL A 237 -3.49 4.27 -16.68
N MET A 238 -2.43 3.91 -17.40
CA MET A 238 -1.51 4.84 -18.07
C MET A 238 -1.87 5.08 -19.53
N SER A 239 -2.32 4.04 -20.20
CA SER A 239 -2.77 4.12 -21.59
C SER A 239 -3.76 3.00 -21.92
N VAL A 240 -4.57 3.21 -22.96
CA VAL A 240 -5.50 2.19 -23.48
C VAL A 240 -5.39 2.11 -24.97
N LYS A 241 -5.30 0.89 -25.51
CA LYS A 241 -5.23 0.61 -26.93
C LYS A 241 -6.27 -0.45 -27.30
N ARG A 242 -6.89 -0.28 -28.47
CA ARG A 242 -7.73 -1.32 -29.07
C ARG A 242 -6.87 -2.14 -30.04
N ARG A 243 -7.03 -3.45 -30.01
CA ARG A 243 -6.42 -4.40 -30.95
C ARG A 243 -7.54 -5.18 -31.62
N GLU A 244 -7.46 -5.27 -32.93
CA GLU A 244 -8.34 -6.08 -33.79
C GLU A 244 -7.74 -7.46 -34.01
#